data_814c6cf2b2d8eb1d364e402ff34d4593
#
_entry.id   814c6cf2b2d8eb1d364e402ff34d4593
#
_cell.length_a   1.000
_cell.length_b   1.000
_cell.length_c   1.000
_cell.angle_alpha   90.00
_cell.angle_beta   90.00
_cell.angle_gamma   90.00
#
_symmetry.space_group_name_H-M   'P 1'
#
loop_
_entity.id
_entity.type
_entity.pdbx_description
1 polymer ?
#
loop_
_entity_poly.entity_id
_entity_poly.type
_entity_poly.pdbx_seq_one_letter_code
_entity_poly.pdbx_strand_id
1 'polypeptide(L)'
;NHCTAFTVSIDHVDTTTGISALERSVTAMKAVEDNAKPEDFRRPGHMFPLEAKKGGVLERMGHTEATVDLMRIAGLKECGLCCEIMREDGTMMRTPELKEFAKAHGMKMITVADLITYRRKTEVLIERVTEADMPTKYGDFKAYGYVNKINGEHHIALVKGDVTDGEPVLCRVHSECLTGDVFGSLRCDCGDQLNEAMRRIGERGRGVLLYMRQIGRAHV
;
A
#
# COMPACT_ATOMS: atom_id res chain seq x y z
N ASN A 1 -20.14 3.81 -0.28
CA ASN A 1 -19.82 3.70 1.13
C ASN A 1 -18.48 2.97 1.31
N HIS A 2 -17.68 3.41 2.28
CA HIS A 2 -16.39 2.79 2.63
C HIS A 2 -15.36 2.66 1.50
N CYS A 3 -15.47 3.43 0.43
CA CYS A 3 -14.57 3.43 -0.72
C CYS A 3 -14.37 2.04 -1.37
N THR A 4 -15.37 1.15 -1.26
CA THR A 4 -15.37 -0.14 -1.96
C THR A 4 -15.82 0.08 -3.40
N ALA A 5 -14.99 -0.30 -4.36
CA ALA A 5 -15.27 -0.13 -5.78
C ALA A 5 -16.11 -1.32 -6.30
N PHE A 6 -17.44 -1.20 -6.19
CA PHE A 6 -18.35 -2.13 -6.81
C PHE A 6 -18.44 -1.90 -8.32
N THR A 7 -18.38 -2.98 -9.08
CA THR A 7 -18.62 -2.96 -10.52
C THR A 7 -20.03 -3.43 -10.83
N VAL A 8 -20.36 -3.61 -12.12
CA VAL A 8 -21.63 -4.21 -12.53
C VAL A 8 -21.65 -5.70 -12.16
N SER A 9 -22.81 -6.20 -11.70
CA SER A 9 -22.99 -7.61 -11.41
C SER A 9 -23.02 -8.45 -12.70
N ILE A 10 -22.47 -9.65 -12.62
CA ILE A 10 -22.30 -10.55 -13.78
C ILE A 10 -22.75 -11.97 -13.49
N ASP A 11 -23.14 -12.69 -14.55
CA ASP A 11 -23.27 -14.14 -14.61
C ASP A 11 -22.67 -14.63 -15.92
N HIS A 12 -21.97 -15.77 -15.91
CA HIS A 12 -21.46 -16.33 -17.16
C HIS A 12 -22.60 -16.86 -18.06
N VAL A 13 -22.42 -16.76 -19.37
CA VAL A 13 -23.46 -17.19 -20.36
C VAL A 13 -23.80 -18.66 -20.25
N ASP A 14 -22.92 -19.53 -19.77
CA ASP A 14 -23.15 -20.96 -19.58
C ASP A 14 -24.03 -21.28 -18.35
N THR A 15 -24.41 -20.27 -17.54
CA THR A 15 -25.33 -20.46 -16.42
C THR A 15 -26.79 -20.32 -16.85
N THR A 16 -27.70 -20.88 -16.09
CA THR A 16 -29.14 -20.71 -16.32
C THR A 16 -29.69 -19.50 -15.58
N THR A 17 -29.83 -19.63 -14.25
CA THR A 17 -30.26 -18.53 -13.38
C THR A 17 -29.08 -17.75 -12.79
N GLY A 18 -27.89 -18.35 -12.70
CA GLY A 18 -26.68 -17.74 -12.15
C GLY A 18 -26.60 -17.70 -10.61
N ILE A 19 -27.68 -18.08 -9.90
CA ILE A 19 -27.78 -17.85 -8.46
C ILE A 19 -27.31 -19.02 -7.58
N SER A 20 -27.34 -20.25 -8.10
CA SER A 20 -26.92 -21.42 -7.32
C SER A 20 -25.43 -21.35 -7.01
N ALA A 21 -25.00 -22.04 -5.94
CA ALA A 21 -23.58 -22.09 -5.56
C ALA A 21 -22.71 -22.62 -6.71
N LEU A 22 -23.20 -23.62 -7.45
CA LEU A 22 -22.50 -24.17 -8.61
C LEU A 22 -22.35 -23.14 -9.72
N GLU A 23 -23.42 -22.43 -10.07
CA GLU A 23 -23.40 -21.43 -11.16
C GLU A 23 -22.55 -20.20 -10.79
N ARG A 24 -22.57 -19.78 -9.53
CA ARG A 24 -21.63 -18.75 -9.03
C ARG A 24 -20.18 -19.20 -9.14
N SER A 25 -19.89 -20.47 -8.84
CA SER A 25 -18.56 -21.05 -9.05
C SER A 25 -18.16 -21.03 -10.53
N VAL A 26 -19.07 -21.40 -11.44
CA VAL A 26 -18.83 -21.32 -12.89
C VAL A 26 -18.50 -19.88 -13.28
N THR A 27 -19.31 -18.91 -12.88
CA THR A 27 -19.09 -17.49 -13.20
C THR A 27 -17.74 -17.01 -12.68
N ALA A 28 -17.37 -17.36 -11.42
CA ALA A 28 -16.10 -16.97 -10.83
C ALA A 28 -14.90 -17.59 -11.56
N MET A 29 -14.97 -18.89 -11.88
CA MET A 29 -13.90 -19.60 -12.59
C MET A 29 -13.71 -19.03 -14.00
N LYS A 30 -14.79 -18.76 -14.69
CA LYS A 30 -14.76 -18.19 -16.05
C LYS A 30 -14.23 -16.74 -16.05
N ALA A 31 -14.53 -15.95 -15.02
CA ALA A 31 -14.06 -14.56 -14.92
C ALA A 31 -12.53 -14.45 -14.78
N VAL A 32 -11.85 -15.49 -14.31
CA VAL A 32 -10.38 -15.49 -14.14
C VAL A 32 -9.63 -16.19 -15.26
N GLU A 33 -10.31 -16.69 -16.28
CA GLU A 33 -9.67 -17.26 -17.47
C GLU A 33 -8.95 -16.15 -18.27
N ASP A 34 -7.78 -16.45 -18.82
CA ASP A 34 -6.97 -15.45 -19.55
C ASP A 34 -7.63 -14.99 -20.86
N ASN A 35 -8.52 -15.79 -21.40
CA ASN A 35 -9.27 -15.53 -22.62
C ASN A 35 -10.70 -15.02 -22.36
N ALA A 36 -11.07 -14.73 -21.10
CA ALA A 36 -12.39 -14.19 -20.75
C ALA A 36 -12.65 -12.86 -21.45
N LYS A 37 -13.84 -12.72 -22.00
CA LYS A 37 -14.29 -11.52 -22.73
C LYS A 37 -15.56 -10.94 -22.11
N PRO A 38 -15.81 -9.64 -22.26
CA PRO A 38 -17.04 -9.02 -21.79
C PRO A 38 -18.33 -9.69 -22.28
N GLU A 39 -18.31 -10.28 -23.48
CA GLU A 39 -19.45 -10.96 -24.11
C GLU A 39 -19.78 -12.29 -23.43
N ASP A 40 -18.84 -12.89 -22.72
CA ASP A 40 -19.05 -14.14 -21.98
C ASP A 40 -19.92 -13.95 -20.74
N PHE A 41 -20.26 -12.70 -20.40
CA PHE A 41 -20.98 -12.37 -19.17
C PHE A 41 -22.26 -11.58 -19.43
N ARG A 42 -23.37 -12.07 -18.88
CA ARG A 42 -24.63 -11.35 -18.77
C ARG A 42 -24.57 -10.27 -17.71
N ARG A 43 -25.27 -9.17 -17.90
CA ARG A 43 -25.40 -8.02 -17.01
C ARG A 43 -26.85 -7.53 -17.00
N PRO A 44 -27.48 -7.38 -15.82
CA PRO A 44 -26.99 -7.72 -14.47
C PRO A 44 -26.88 -9.23 -14.24
N GLY A 45 -26.17 -9.62 -13.18
CA GLY A 45 -26.03 -11.00 -12.71
C GLY A 45 -26.03 -11.08 -11.18
N HIS A 46 -25.56 -12.21 -10.64
CA HIS A 46 -25.58 -12.49 -9.21
C HIS A 46 -24.20 -12.48 -8.54
N MET A 47 -23.12 -12.37 -9.32
CA MET A 47 -21.77 -12.14 -8.82
C MET A 47 -21.44 -10.67 -8.91
N PHE A 48 -20.84 -10.11 -7.84
CA PHE A 48 -20.51 -8.69 -7.73
C PHE A 48 -18.99 -8.52 -7.69
N PRO A 49 -18.33 -8.34 -8.84
CA PRO A 49 -16.90 -8.08 -8.84
C PRO A 49 -16.58 -6.76 -8.15
N LEU A 50 -15.53 -6.77 -7.34
CA LEU A 50 -14.99 -5.62 -6.64
C LEU A 50 -13.57 -5.35 -7.14
N GLU A 51 -13.24 -4.10 -7.37
CA GLU A 51 -11.89 -3.69 -7.74
C GLU A 51 -11.07 -3.35 -6.49
N ALA A 52 -9.97 -4.08 -6.27
CA ALA A 52 -9.02 -3.79 -5.22
C ALA A 52 -8.13 -2.60 -5.59
N LYS A 53 -7.69 -1.84 -4.58
CA LYS A 53 -6.66 -0.81 -4.78
C LYS A 53 -5.33 -1.45 -5.18
N LYS A 54 -4.57 -0.80 -6.06
CA LYS A 54 -3.28 -1.32 -6.57
C LYS A 54 -2.25 -1.57 -5.46
N GLY A 55 -2.21 -0.70 -4.45
CA GLY A 55 -1.37 -0.87 -3.27
C GLY A 55 -1.84 -1.94 -2.29
N GLY A 56 -3.00 -2.59 -2.56
CA GLY A 56 -3.57 -3.61 -1.71
C GLY A 56 -3.87 -3.09 -0.31
N VAL A 57 -3.70 -3.94 0.72
CA VAL A 57 -3.96 -3.58 2.13
C VAL A 57 -3.07 -2.44 2.64
N LEU A 58 -1.98 -2.10 1.95
CA LEU A 58 -1.12 -0.96 2.31
C LEU A 58 -1.72 0.38 1.86
N GLU A 59 -2.62 0.38 0.89
CA GLU A 59 -3.36 1.55 0.42
C GLU A 59 -4.75 1.64 1.06
N ARG A 60 -5.48 0.53 1.11
CA ARG A 60 -6.80 0.42 1.74
C ARG A 60 -6.91 -0.86 2.57
N MET A 61 -7.15 -0.71 3.87
CA MET A 61 -7.24 -1.82 4.82
C MET A 61 -8.58 -2.57 4.72
N GLY A 62 -8.93 -3.04 3.51
CA GLY A 62 -10.19 -3.74 3.22
C GLY A 62 -10.01 -5.23 2.96
N HIS A 63 -11.09 -6.01 3.12
CA HIS A 63 -11.08 -7.44 2.81
C HIS A 63 -10.92 -7.71 1.30
N THR A 64 -11.38 -6.81 0.43
CA THR A 64 -11.16 -6.86 -1.01
C THR A 64 -9.67 -6.86 -1.34
N GLU A 65 -8.94 -5.90 -0.78
CA GLU A 65 -7.49 -5.79 -0.93
C GLU A 65 -6.77 -6.98 -0.30
N ALA A 66 -7.21 -7.42 0.88
CA ALA A 66 -6.62 -8.58 1.56
C ALA A 66 -6.76 -9.85 0.73
N THR A 67 -7.92 -10.05 0.08
CA THR A 67 -8.16 -11.20 -0.80
C THR A 67 -7.17 -11.20 -1.98
N VAL A 68 -7.02 -10.08 -2.67
CA VAL A 68 -6.10 -9.96 -3.82
C VAL A 68 -4.64 -10.11 -3.37
N ASP A 69 -4.25 -9.49 -2.26
CA ASP A 69 -2.89 -9.60 -1.73
C ASP A 69 -2.52 -11.03 -1.35
N LEU A 70 -3.44 -11.78 -0.74
CA LEU A 70 -3.22 -13.19 -0.42
C LEU A 70 -3.01 -14.03 -1.69
N MET A 71 -3.77 -13.78 -2.74
CA MET A 71 -3.59 -14.47 -4.03
C MET A 71 -2.24 -14.12 -4.64
N ARG A 72 -1.85 -12.85 -4.63
CA ARG A 72 -0.54 -12.39 -5.12
C ARG A 72 0.61 -13.03 -4.34
N ILE A 73 0.56 -13.05 -3.02
CA ILE A 73 1.58 -13.65 -2.16
C ILE A 73 1.68 -15.17 -2.38
N ALA A 74 0.56 -15.81 -2.67
CA ALA A 74 0.53 -17.23 -2.99
C ALA A 74 1.00 -17.56 -4.42
N GLY A 75 1.35 -16.56 -5.23
CA GLY A 75 1.75 -16.77 -6.64
C GLY A 75 0.60 -17.19 -7.56
N LEU A 76 -0.62 -16.89 -7.16
CA LEU A 76 -1.85 -17.16 -7.93
C LEU A 76 -2.29 -15.91 -8.70
N LYS A 77 -3.33 -16.05 -9.55
CA LYS A 77 -3.97 -14.90 -10.20
C LYS A 77 -4.54 -13.96 -9.14
N GLU A 78 -4.41 -12.67 -9.36
CA GLU A 78 -4.82 -11.61 -8.43
C GLU A 78 -6.36 -11.45 -8.38
N CYS A 79 -7.04 -12.55 -8.12
CA CYS A 79 -8.49 -12.62 -8.01
C CYS A 79 -8.86 -13.69 -6.98
N GLY A 80 -9.85 -13.42 -6.14
CA GLY A 80 -10.33 -14.38 -5.15
C GLY A 80 -11.77 -14.12 -4.76
N LEU A 81 -12.40 -15.13 -4.21
CA LEU A 81 -13.76 -15.03 -3.64
C LEU A 81 -13.65 -14.69 -2.16
N CYS A 82 -14.45 -13.76 -1.70
CA CYS A 82 -14.67 -13.51 -0.28
C CYS A 82 -16.18 -13.55 0.02
N CYS A 83 -16.51 -14.06 1.20
CA CYS A 83 -17.87 -14.15 1.70
C CYS A 83 -17.89 -13.98 3.20
N GLU A 84 -18.79 -13.16 3.68
CA GLU A 84 -19.03 -12.98 5.11
C GLU A 84 -19.66 -14.25 5.70
N ILE A 85 -19.24 -14.62 6.92
CA ILE A 85 -19.77 -15.80 7.62
C ILE A 85 -20.92 -15.37 8.51
N MET A 86 -22.11 -15.90 8.23
CA MET A 86 -23.34 -15.65 8.99
C MET A 86 -23.59 -16.74 10.01
N ARG A 87 -24.29 -16.39 11.09
CA ARG A 87 -24.91 -17.35 12.00
C ARG A 87 -26.17 -17.94 11.37
N GLU A 88 -26.68 -19.00 11.97
CA GLU A 88 -27.93 -19.66 11.54
C GLU A 88 -29.16 -18.74 11.62
N ASP A 89 -29.13 -17.77 12.55
CA ASP A 89 -30.17 -16.76 12.72
C ASP A 89 -30.10 -15.63 11.67
N GLY A 90 -29.14 -15.67 10.74
CA GLY A 90 -28.93 -14.67 9.69
C GLY A 90 -28.09 -13.47 10.13
N THR A 91 -27.67 -13.37 11.40
CA THR A 91 -26.76 -12.33 11.84
C THR A 91 -25.31 -12.67 11.54
N MET A 92 -24.42 -11.66 11.56
CA MET A 92 -23.01 -11.86 11.22
C MET A 92 -22.22 -12.43 12.40
N MET A 93 -21.41 -13.47 12.15
CA MET A 93 -20.44 -13.96 13.13
C MET A 93 -19.40 -12.88 13.47
N ARG A 94 -18.96 -12.87 14.73
CA ARG A 94 -17.95 -11.95 15.24
C ARG A 94 -16.69 -12.73 15.68
N THR A 95 -15.62 -12.01 15.93
CA THR A 95 -14.28 -12.59 16.18
C THR A 95 -14.23 -13.77 17.15
N PRO A 96 -14.93 -13.76 18.32
CA PRO A 96 -14.90 -14.93 19.21
C PRO A 96 -15.45 -16.19 18.55
N GLU A 97 -16.59 -16.10 17.90
CA GLU A 97 -17.25 -17.22 17.21
C GLU A 97 -16.47 -17.66 15.97
N LEU A 98 -15.90 -16.71 15.22
CA LEU A 98 -15.06 -17.02 14.05
C LEU A 98 -13.81 -17.79 14.42
N LYS A 99 -13.24 -17.58 15.61
CA LYS A 99 -12.11 -18.41 16.12
C LYS A 99 -12.52 -19.86 16.33
N GLU A 100 -13.67 -20.09 16.95
CA GLU A 100 -14.20 -21.43 17.16
C GLU A 100 -14.60 -22.08 15.81
N PHE A 101 -15.23 -21.33 14.93
CA PHE A 101 -15.57 -21.79 13.59
C PHE A 101 -14.31 -22.21 12.80
N ALA A 102 -13.29 -21.36 12.77
CA ALA A 102 -12.03 -21.66 12.08
C ALA A 102 -11.37 -22.94 12.66
N LYS A 103 -11.36 -23.09 13.98
CA LYS A 103 -10.82 -24.28 14.65
C LYS A 103 -11.62 -25.54 14.30
N ALA A 104 -12.95 -25.47 14.33
CA ALA A 104 -13.83 -26.60 14.04
C ALA A 104 -13.68 -27.10 12.59
N HIS A 105 -13.41 -26.19 11.66
CA HIS A 105 -13.26 -26.49 10.24
C HIS A 105 -11.79 -26.60 9.77
N GLY A 106 -10.81 -26.57 10.69
CA GLY A 106 -9.39 -26.67 10.34
C GLY A 106 -8.89 -25.50 9.47
N MET A 107 -9.56 -24.33 9.55
CA MET A 107 -9.24 -23.15 8.74
C MET A 107 -8.18 -22.28 9.42
N LYS A 108 -7.34 -21.64 8.63
CA LYS A 108 -6.43 -20.60 9.11
C LYS A 108 -7.18 -19.28 9.30
N MET A 109 -6.83 -18.54 10.33
CA MET A 109 -7.37 -17.22 10.60
C MET A 109 -6.23 -16.22 10.71
N ILE A 110 -6.34 -15.12 9.97
CA ILE A 110 -5.41 -13.99 10.01
C ILE A 110 -6.17 -12.68 10.13
N THR A 111 -5.49 -11.61 10.48
CA THR A 111 -6.07 -10.26 10.43
C THR A 111 -5.48 -9.46 9.29
N VAL A 112 -6.21 -8.44 8.82
CA VAL A 112 -5.66 -7.46 7.85
C VAL A 112 -4.42 -6.76 8.42
N ALA A 113 -4.38 -6.52 9.73
CA ALA A 113 -3.22 -5.92 10.39
C ALA A 113 -1.97 -6.81 10.32
N ASP A 114 -2.13 -8.13 10.47
CA ASP A 114 -1.03 -9.09 10.29
C ASP A 114 -0.51 -9.10 8.86
N LEU A 115 -1.42 -9.06 7.88
CA LEU A 115 -1.07 -9.00 6.47
C LEU A 115 -0.31 -7.71 6.11
N ILE A 116 -0.74 -6.56 6.64
CA ILE A 116 -0.03 -5.29 6.51
C ILE A 116 1.40 -5.40 7.08
N THR A 117 1.51 -5.98 8.28
CA THR A 117 2.80 -6.17 8.94
C THR A 117 3.71 -7.09 8.14
N TYR A 118 3.17 -8.18 7.62
CA TYR A 118 3.90 -9.10 6.75
C TYR A 118 4.42 -8.41 5.50
N ARG A 119 3.56 -7.72 4.75
CA ARG A 119 3.94 -7.02 3.52
C ARG A 119 5.02 -5.96 3.77
N ARG A 120 4.88 -5.16 4.86
CA ARG A 120 5.89 -4.15 5.24
C ARG A 120 7.26 -4.74 5.57
N LYS A 121 7.31 -5.99 6.05
CA LYS A 121 8.57 -6.68 6.40
C LYS A 121 9.22 -7.38 5.19
N THR A 122 8.42 -7.83 4.24
CA THR A 122 8.89 -8.70 3.15
C THR A 122 9.02 -7.99 1.81
N GLU A 123 8.32 -6.86 1.61
CA GLU A 123 8.33 -6.14 0.34
C GLU A 123 9.26 -4.91 0.38
N VAL A 124 9.96 -4.68 -0.73
CA VAL A 124 10.69 -3.43 -0.96
C VAL A 124 9.73 -2.41 -1.56
N LEU A 125 9.22 -1.53 -0.71
CA LEU A 125 8.18 -0.56 -1.06
C LEU A 125 8.72 0.75 -1.66
N ILE A 126 10.04 0.96 -1.57
CA ILE A 126 10.74 2.17 -2.03
C ILE A 126 11.72 1.79 -3.13
N GLU A 127 11.71 2.53 -4.21
CA GLU A 127 12.63 2.33 -5.34
C GLU A 127 13.51 3.57 -5.53
N ARG A 128 14.84 3.38 -5.64
CA ARG A 128 15.75 4.44 -6.04
C ARG A 128 15.69 4.58 -7.56
N VAL A 129 15.27 5.75 -8.03
CA VAL A 129 15.02 6.00 -9.46
C VAL A 129 16.06 6.91 -10.10
N THR A 130 16.80 7.69 -9.30
CA THR A 130 17.81 8.62 -9.84
C THR A 130 18.86 8.97 -8.79
N GLU A 131 20.02 9.43 -9.28
CA GLU A 131 21.04 10.08 -8.47
C GLU A 131 21.64 11.27 -9.25
N ALA A 132 22.10 12.27 -8.52
CA ALA A 132 22.77 13.44 -9.08
C ALA A 132 23.75 14.04 -8.05
N ASP A 133 24.81 14.66 -8.55
CA ASP A 133 25.66 15.52 -7.72
C ASP A 133 24.93 16.82 -7.42
N MET A 134 24.96 17.22 -6.15
CA MET A 134 24.23 18.38 -5.64
C MET A 134 25.18 19.30 -4.83
N PRO A 135 25.85 20.21 -5.49
CA PRO A 135 26.63 21.25 -4.79
C PRO A 135 25.70 22.20 -4.04
N THR A 136 25.99 22.48 -2.78
CA THR A 136 25.19 23.36 -1.93
C THR A 136 26.09 24.35 -1.17
N LYS A 137 25.48 25.35 -0.56
CA LYS A 137 26.21 26.27 0.36
C LYS A 137 26.79 25.58 1.60
N TYR A 138 26.41 24.32 1.86
CA TYR A 138 26.91 23.46 2.94
C TYR A 138 27.94 22.43 2.45
N GLY A 139 28.39 22.56 1.21
CA GLY A 139 29.29 21.65 0.52
C GLY A 139 28.58 20.69 -0.43
N ASP A 140 29.35 19.76 -0.99
CA ASP A 140 28.85 18.85 -2.02
C ASP A 140 28.14 17.65 -1.38
N PHE A 141 26.96 17.37 -1.88
CA PHE A 141 26.14 16.21 -1.54
C PHE A 141 25.85 15.39 -2.80
N LYS A 142 25.49 14.12 -2.61
CA LYS A 142 24.77 13.33 -3.61
C LYS A 142 23.29 13.31 -3.28
N ALA A 143 22.46 13.63 -4.25
CA ALA A 143 21.01 13.53 -4.16
C ALA A 143 20.55 12.21 -4.76
N TYR A 144 19.81 11.42 -3.97
CA TYR A 144 19.18 10.19 -4.42
C TYR A 144 17.66 10.39 -4.41
N GLY A 145 17.03 10.20 -5.57
CA GLY A 145 15.59 10.25 -5.71
C GLY A 145 14.96 8.88 -5.51
N TYR A 146 13.91 8.84 -4.71
CA TYR A 146 13.14 7.63 -4.41
C TYR A 146 11.68 7.80 -4.75
N VAL A 147 11.04 6.70 -5.17
CA VAL A 147 9.58 6.62 -5.39
C VAL A 147 9.00 5.58 -4.46
N ASN A 148 7.93 5.94 -3.77
CA ASN A 148 7.11 4.99 -3.02
C ASN A 148 6.18 4.26 -4.00
N LYS A 149 6.32 2.94 -4.11
CA LYS A 149 5.56 2.09 -5.05
C LYS A 149 4.06 2.02 -4.76
N ILE A 150 3.64 2.37 -3.53
CA ILE A 150 2.25 2.28 -3.12
C ILE A 150 1.45 3.49 -3.60
N ASN A 151 1.98 4.69 -3.37
CA ASN A 151 1.26 5.95 -3.59
C ASN A 151 1.91 6.87 -4.64
N GLY A 152 3.07 6.46 -5.19
CA GLY A 152 3.81 7.26 -6.17
C GLY A 152 4.50 8.50 -5.60
N GLU A 153 4.53 8.68 -4.28
CA GLU A 153 5.21 9.81 -3.66
C GLU A 153 6.72 9.75 -3.88
N HIS A 154 7.31 10.91 -4.09
CA HIS A 154 8.74 11.07 -4.32
C HIS A 154 9.43 11.59 -3.07
N HIS A 155 10.55 10.99 -2.71
CA HIS A 155 11.38 11.41 -1.58
C HIS A 155 12.81 11.61 -2.05
N ILE A 156 13.58 12.44 -1.33
CA ILE A 156 14.98 12.73 -1.67
C ILE A 156 15.86 12.47 -0.45
N ALA A 157 16.95 11.73 -0.66
CA ALA A 157 18.03 11.63 0.33
C ALA A 157 19.24 12.42 -0.16
N LEU A 158 19.72 13.36 0.65
CA LEU A 158 20.99 14.05 0.44
C LEU A 158 22.05 13.35 1.28
N VAL A 159 23.05 12.81 0.63
CA VAL A 159 24.11 12.02 1.26
C VAL A 159 25.44 12.74 1.11
N LYS A 160 26.20 12.83 2.18
CA LYS A 160 27.56 13.35 2.19
C LYS A 160 28.52 12.30 2.74
N GLY A 161 29.64 12.12 2.06
CA GLY A 161 30.65 11.11 2.40
C GLY A 161 30.18 9.67 2.20
N ASP A 162 31.03 8.72 2.57
CA ASP A 162 30.68 7.30 2.54
C ASP A 162 29.84 6.93 3.77
N VAL A 163 28.70 6.31 3.55
CA VAL A 163 27.74 5.86 4.58
C VAL A 163 27.48 4.36 4.51
N THR A 164 28.34 3.61 3.80
CA THR A 164 28.15 2.18 3.53
C THR A 164 29.02 1.26 4.41
N ASP A 165 29.91 1.82 5.21
CA ASP A 165 30.89 1.10 6.04
C ASP A 165 30.31 0.46 7.32
N GLY A 166 29.01 0.62 7.59
CA GLY A 166 28.33 0.09 8.78
C GLY A 166 28.49 0.91 10.06
N GLU A 167 29.30 1.98 10.04
CA GLU A 167 29.47 2.86 11.19
C GLU A 167 28.26 3.81 11.38
N PRO A 168 27.99 4.26 12.62
CA PRO A 168 26.90 5.20 12.90
C PRO A 168 26.99 6.47 12.05
N VAL A 169 25.88 6.85 11.42
CA VAL A 169 25.78 7.99 10.52
C VAL A 169 24.85 9.05 11.10
N LEU A 170 25.26 10.32 11.02
CA LEU A 170 24.38 11.44 11.38
C LEU A 170 23.24 11.54 10.38
N CYS A 171 22.02 11.31 10.85
CA CYS A 171 20.83 11.34 10.02
C CYS A 171 19.82 12.39 10.48
N ARG A 172 19.21 13.07 9.54
CA ARG A 172 18.01 13.88 9.75
C ARG A 172 16.90 13.43 8.83
N VAL A 173 15.76 13.05 9.41
CA VAL A 173 14.51 12.91 8.65
C VAL A 173 13.75 14.22 8.77
N HIS A 174 13.49 14.87 7.62
CA HIS A 174 12.81 16.15 7.52
C HIS A 174 11.55 16.00 6.69
N SER A 175 10.39 16.35 7.25
CA SER A 175 9.13 16.41 6.50
C SER A 175 9.04 17.76 5.78
N GLU A 176 8.69 17.74 4.50
CA GLU A 176 8.52 18.92 3.66
C GLU A 176 7.63 19.98 4.33
N CYS A 177 8.12 21.21 4.34
CA CYS A 177 7.37 22.38 4.73
C CYS A 177 7.62 23.50 3.74
N LEU A 178 6.82 23.59 2.68
CA LEU A 178 7.03 24.53 1.59
C LEU A 178 7.17 25.97 2.11
N THR A 179 6.34 26.38 3.06
CA THR A 179 6.36 27.74 3.60
C THR A 179 7.60 28.03 4.44
N GLY A 180 8.03 27.09 5.27
CA GLY A 180 9.24 27.26 6.10
C GLY A 180 10.52 27.04 5.30
N ASP A 181 10.61 25.95 4.54
CA ASP A 181 11.82 25.52 3.85
C ASP A 181 12.17 26.42 2.66
N VAL A 182 11.14 26.92 1.91
CA VAL A 182 11.34 27.67 0.66
C VAL A 182 11.04 29.16 0.83
N PHE A 183 9.91 29.49 1.48
CA PHE A 183 9.47 30.89 1.60
C PHE A 183 9.95 31.59 2.88
N GLY A 184 10.62 30.87 3.79
CA GLY A 184 11.17 31.45 5.02
C GLY A 184 10.09 31.95 5.99
N SER A 185 8.95 31.24 6.08
CA SER A 185 7.87 31.60 7.01
C SER A 185 8.35 31.60 8.45
N LEU A 186 8.05 32.66 9.18
CA LEU A 186 8.35 32.79 10.62
C LEU A 186 7.29 32.15 11.52
N ARG A 187 6.28 31.47 10.93
CA ARG A 187 5.27 30.71 11.71
C ARG A 187 5.78 29.35 12.19
N CYS A 188 6.87 28.86 11.64
CA CYS A 188 7.52 27.62 12.03
C CYS A 188 9.02 27.76 11.92
N ASP A 189 9.76 26.83 12.50
CA ASP A 189 11.23 26.72 12.47
C ASP A 189 11.74 25.69 11.46
N CYS A 190 10.88 25.20 10.54
CA CYS A 190 11.21 24.11 9.62
C CYS A 190 12.45 24.46 8.76
N GLY A 191 12.48 25.67 8.16
CA GLY A 191 13.62 26.12 7.37
C GLY A 191 14.92 26.21 8.17
N ASP A 192 14.86 26.70 9.42
CA ASP A 192 16.02 26.75 10.31
C ASP A 192 16.50 25.35 10.67
N GLN A 193 15.60 24.40 10.95
CA GLN A 193 15.94 23.01 11.22
C GLN A 193 16.57 22.33 10.00
N LEU A 194 16.06 22.59 8.80
CA LEU A 194 16.64 22.09 7.55
C LEU A 194 18.06 22.64 7.35
N ASN A 195 18.22 23.94 7.45
CA ASN A 195 19.49 24.63 7.29
C ASN A 195 20.52 24.12 8.32
N GLU A 196 20.15 24.01 9.58
CA GLU A 196 21.04 23.53 10.65
C GLU A 196 21.43 22.06 10.45
N ALA A 197 20.51 21.20 10.01
CA ALA A 197 20.83 19.82 9.68
C ALA A 197 21.84 19.72 8.53
N MET A 198 21.62 20.47 7.46
CA MET A 198 22.55 20.53 6.32
C MET A 198 23.92 21.05 6.72
N ARG A 199 23.98 22.10 7.57
CA ARG A 199 25.22 22.64 8.09
C ARG A 199 26.01 21.60 8.91
N ARG A 200 25.35 20.93 9.87
CA ARG A 200 25.99 19.89 10.71
C ARG A 200 26.51 18.72 9.90
N ILE A 201 25.74 18.25 8.92
CA ILE A 201 26.18 17.16 8.04
C ILE A 201 27.36 17.64 7.17
N GLY A 202 27.28 18.89 6.68
CA GLY A 202 28.35 19.53 5.90
C GLY A 202 29.67 19.61 6.65
N GLU A 203 29.65 20.11 7.90
CA GLU A 203 30.82 20.25 8.77
C GLU A 203 31.41 18.89 9.19
N ARG A 204 30.55 17.90 9.47
CA ARG A 204 30.98 16.54 9.80
C ARG A 204 31.61 15.81 8.62
N GLY A 205 31.33 16.24 7.39
CA GLY A 205 31.79 15.60 6.16
C GLY A 205 31.11 14.25 5.85
N ARG A 206 30.18 13.81 6.71
CA ARG A 206 29.48 12.52 6.60
C ARG A 206 28.08 12.58 7.22
N GLY A 207 27.07 12.17 6.47
CA GLY A 207 25.69 12.13 6.98
C GLY A 207 24.65 12.00 5.89
N VAL A 208 23.40 11.87 6.34
CA VAL A 208 22.24 11.72 5.46
C VAL A 208 21.13 12.66 5.93
N LEU A 209 20.60 13.46 5.02
CA LEU A 209 19.34 14.18 5.20
C LEU A 209 18.29 13.53 4.30
N LEU A 210 17.27 12.93 4.90
CA LEU A 210 16.11 12.38 4.18
C LEU A 210 14.99 13.42 4.17
N TYR A 211 14.72 13.98 3.00
CA TYR A 211 13.65 14.93 2.76
C TYR A 211 12.39 14.21 2.28
N MET A 212 11.39 14.13 3.17
CA MET A 212 10.14 13.42 2.92
C MET A 212 9.12 14.38 2.32
N ARG A 213 8.74 14.16 1.08
CA ARG A 213 7.69 14.91 0.41
C ARG A 213 6.31 14.40 0.84
N GLN A 214 5.98 14.67 2.06
CA GLN A 214 4.66 14.42 2.64
C GLN A 214 4.34 15.57 3.58
N ILE A 215 3.12 16.05 3.55
CA ILE A 215 2.64 17.04 4.52
C ILE A 215 2.42 16.30 5.84
N GLY A 216 3.49 16.20 6.64
CA GLY A 216 3.46 15.43 7.89
C GLY A 216 2.72 16.13 9.03
N ARG A 217 2.56 17.45 8.97
CA ARG A 217 1.79 18.27 9.91
C ARG A 217 1.26 19.50 9.19
N ALA A 218 -0.05 19.73 9.26
CA ALA A 218 -0.59 21.05 8.99
C ALA A 218 -0.14 21.96 10.15
N HIS A 219 0.84 22.81 9.91
CA HIS A 219 1.11 23.94 10.79
C HIS A 219 0.06 25.00 10.46
N VAL A 220 -1.04 24.99 11.20
CA VAL A 220 -2.09 26.04 11.17
C VAL A 220 -1.64 27.19 12.07
#